data_cad478100e1d829bd59d52681f99501f
#
_entry.id   cad478100e1d829bd59d52681f99501f
#
_cell.length_a   1.000
_cell.length_b   1.000
_cell.length_c   1.000
_cell.angle_alpha   90.00
_cell.angle_beta   90.00
_cell.angle_gamma   90.00
#
_symmetry.space_group_name_H-M   'P 1'
#
loop_
_entity.id
_entity.type
_entity.pdbx_description
1 polymer ?
#
loop_
_entity_poly.entity_id
_entity_poly.type
_entity_poly.pdbx_seq_one_letter_code
_entity_poly.pdbx_strand_id
1 'polypeptide(L)'
;MKNIRNFSIIAHVDHGKSTLADRFIQECGGLEEREMQAQVLDTMDLERERGITIKAQSVTLAFKSITGELYQLNFIDTPGHVDFSYEVSRSLAACEGALLVVDAAQGVEAQSVANCYTALEQGLEVLPVINKIDLPSADPAKVIHEIEEIIGIPADDAALVSAKTGLGVPELLEQLVKRIPAPKGDPDGPLQALIIDSWFDNYVGVVSLVRVMNGALHTGAKIRVMSTGRSHQIDKLGRFAPKPVTRESLNTGEVGFVVAGIREIDGAPVGDTITLENNPAKAPLEGFKQVQPRVFAGMFPVSSDDYEQFREALKKLKLNDSALHFEPEVSTALGFGFRCGFLGLLHMDIVQERLEREYDLELITSAPTVIYEVLLTDGSVVNVDNPTKLPPQDRISELREPIITANILVPPDHVGAVLTLCSDKRGVQKKMLFLGSQVSLQYELPLAEVVLDFFDRLKSASRGYASFDYEFSHFQAAPLVKLDVLINGDPVDALSLIVHRDNSYNRGRELVDKMQELIPRQMFDIAVQAAIGSHIIARASVKAMRKNVLAKCYGGDITRKRKLLEKQKAGKKRMKQVGQVEIPQEAFLAVLQVSKKNPGN
;
A
#
# COMPACT_ATOMS: atom_id res chain seq x y z
N MET A 1 28.29 9.49 20.15
CA MET A 1 27.88 8.24 19.47
C MET A 1 27.67 7.05 20.40
N LYS A 2 28.55 6.76 21.38
CA LYS A 2 28.45 5.53 22.22
C LYS A 2 27.09 5.30 22.87
N ASN A 3 26.39 6.34 23.25
CA ASN A 3 25.10 6.29 23.95
C ASN A 3 23.90 6.56 23.02
N ILE A 4 24.07 6.47 21.69
CA ILE A 4 22.97 6.54 20.71
C ILE A 4 22.59 5.12 20.33
N ARG A 5 21.28 4.87 20.22
CA ARG A 5 20.70 3.63 19.68
C ARG A 5 19.62 3.98 18.67
N ASN A 6 19.83 3.56 17.42
CA ASN A 6 18.86 3.72 16.34
C ASN A 6 18.23 2.36 16.08
N PHE A 7 16.95 2.27 16.24
CA PHE A 7 16.23 1.02 16.07
C PHE A 7 14.83 1.23 15.52
N SER A 8 14.30 0.17 14.95
CA SER A 8 12.93 0.11 14.47
C SER A 8 12.17 -1.04 15.13
N ILE A 9 10.84 -1.00 15.09
CA ILE A 9 9.99 -2.12 15.47
C ILE A 9 9.43 -2.74 14.21
N ILE A 10 9.70 -4.01 14.00
CA ILE A 10 9.11 -4.84 12.95
C ILE A 10 8.12 -5.82 13.58
N ALA A 11 6.93 -5.85 13.05
CA ALA A 11 5.83 -6.65 13.56
C ALA A 11 4.80 -6.94 12.47
N HIS A 12 4.06 -8.02 12.63
CA HIS A 12 2.82 -8.19 11.87
C HIS A 12 1.75 -7.18 12.33
N VAL A 13 0.75 -6.95 11.47
CA VAL A 13 -0.42 -6.13 11.83
C VAL A 13 -1.07 -6.72 13.08
N ASP A 14 -1.52 -5.88 13.99
CA ASP A 14 -2.15 -6.25 15.28
C ASP A 14 -1.25 -6.94 16.32
N HIS A 15 0.05 -7.14 16.10
CA HIS A 15 0.97 -7.67 17.12
C HIS A 15 1.32 -6.66 18.22
N GLY A 16 0.81 -5.42 18.12
CA GLY A 16 0.92 -4.40 19.16
C GLY A 16 2.12 -3.46 19.03
N LYS A 17 2.63 -3.27 17.81
CA LYS A 17 3.73 -2.35 17.47
C LYS A 17 3.49 -0.93 18.00
N SER A 18 2.40 -0.26 17.60
CA SER A 18 2.10 1.14 17.99
C SER A 18 1.86 1.25 19.51
N THR A 19 1.24 0.23 20.13
CA THR A 19 1.06 0.19 21.58
C THR A 19 2.40 0.09 22.32
N LEU A 20 3.37 -0.67 21.81
CA LEU A 20 4.71 -0.77 22.38
C LEU A 20 5.48 0.54 22.22
N ALA A 21 5.33 1.20 21.07
CA ALA A 21 5.89 2.53 20.80
C ALA A 21 5.37 3.57 21.81
N ASP A 22 4.06 3.59 22.09
CA ASP A 22 3.45 4.45 23.09
C ASP A 22 4.04 4.20 24.49
N ARG A 23 4.31 2.94 24.84
CA ARG A 23 4.96 2.60 26.13
C ARG A 23 6.38 3.11 26.20
N PHE A 24 7.16 3.03 25.14
CA PHE A 24 8.51 3.60 25.12
C PHE A 24 8.49 5.11 25.33
N ILE A 25 7.55 5.82 24.69
CA ILE A 25 7.37 7.26 24.89
C ILE A 25 7.01 7.57 26.34
N GLN A 26 6.12 6.78 26.95
CA GLN A 26 5.70 6.94 28.33
C GLN A 26 6.84 6.66 29.32
N GLU A 27 7.52 5.50 29.22
CA GLU A 27 8.61 5.09 30.10
C GLU A 27 9.82 6.05 30.04
N CYS A 28 10.10 6.59 28.86
CA CYS A 28 11.16 7.58 28.68
C CYS A 28 10.74 9.01 29.01
N GLY A 29 9.49 9.25 29.46
CA GLY A 29 9.00 10.59 29.79
C GLY A 29 8.92 11.55 28.59
N GLY A 30 8.71 11.01 27.39
CA GLY A 30 8.62 11.82 26.16
C GLY A 30 7.40 12.74 26.10
N LEU A 31 6.31 12.37 26.79
CA LEU A 31 5.07 13.14 26.93
C LEU A 31 4.58 13.07 28.37
N GLU A 32 3.89 14.13 28.82
CA GLU A 32 3.18 14.09 30.11
C GLU A 32 1.98 13.14 30.00
N GLU A 33 1.61 12.49 31.11
CA GLU A 33 0.53 11.51 31.18
C GLU A 33 -0.81 12.03 30.64
N ARG A 34 -1.10 13.32 30.84
CA ARG A 34 -2.29 14.00 30.29
C ARG A 34 -2.24 14.27 28.78
N GLU A 35 -1.06 14.23 28.17
CA GLU A 35 -0.85 14.44 26.73
C GLU A 35 -0.80 13.11 25.96
N MET A 36 -0.70 11.98 26.68
CA MET A 36 -0.71 10.64 26.08
C MET A 36 -2.09 10.35 25.48
N GLN A 37 -2.10 10.11 24.19
CA GLN A 37 -3.22 9.56 23.44
C GLN A 37 -2.83 8.16 22.96
N ALA A 38 -3.79 7.33 22.63
CA ALA A 38 -3.48 6.06 21.99
C ALA A 38 -2.88 6.32 20.59
N GLN A 39 -1.85 5.55 20.23
CA GLN A 39 -1.18 5.63 18.93
C GLN A 39 -0.61 7.03 18.63
N VAL A 40 0.22 7.53 19.56
CA VAL A 40 0.84 8.88 19.48
C VAL A 40 1.60 9.09 18.16
N LEU A 41 2.23 8.05 17.63
CA LEU A 41 3.00 8.11 16.38
C LEU A 41 2.13 7.97 15.14
N ASP A 42 0.95 7.38 15.22
CA ASP A 42 0.02 7.31 14.10
C ASP A 42 -0.67 8.69 13.96
N THR A 43 -0.02 9.60 13.23
CA THR A 43 -0.46 11.02 13.13
C THR A 43 -1.59 11.25 12.16
N MET A 44 -1.80 10.34 11.23
CA MET A 44 -2.91 10.40 10.27
C MET A 44 -4.18 9.81 10.88
N ASP A 45 -5.32 10.47 10.67
CA ASP A 45 -6.61 9.90 11.08
C ASP A 45 -6.87 8.55 10.42
N LEU A 46 -6.40 8.40 9.18
CA LEU A 46 -6.50 7.15 8.40
C LEU A 46 -5.72 5.98 9.05
N GLU A 47 -4.56 6.24 9.64
CA GLU A 47 -3.78 5.22 10.38
C GLU A 47 -4.56 4.73 11.60
N ARG A 48 -5.15 5.65 12.37
CA ARG A 48 -5.95 5.32 13.55
C ARG A 48 -7.25 4.59 13.22
N GLU A 49 -7.95 5.02 12.15
CA GLU A 49 -9.19 4.39 11.71
C GLU A 49 -8.96 2.96 11.22
N ARG A 50 -7.86 2.72 10.49
CA ARG A 50 -7.54 1.41 9.94
C ARG A 50 -6.71 0.53 10.88
N GLY A 51 -6.17 1.10 11.97
CA GLY A 51 -5.31 0.39 12.92
C GLY A 51 -3.97 -0.06 12.34
N ILE A 52 -3.48 0.62 11.30
CA ILE A 52 -2.23 0.31 10.62
C ILE A 52 -1.34 1.55 10.53
N THR A 53 -0.05 1.40 10.72
CA THR A 53 0.94 2.43 10.38
C THR A 53 1.12 2.45 8.87
N ILE A 54 0.93 3.62 8.26
CA ILE A 54 1.09 3.84 6.82
C ILE A 54 2.46 4.43 6.55
N LYS A 55 2.87 5.40 7.38
CA LYS A 55 4.09 6.16 7.19
C LYS A 55 5.07 5.97 8.33
N ALA A 56 6.35 5.80 7.97
CA ALA A 56 7.41 5.75 8.96
C ALA A 56 7.53 7.10 9.71
N GLN A 57 7.58 7.05 11.03
CA GLN A 57 7.78 8.20 11.90
C GLN A 57 8.99 7.99 12.78
N SER A 58 9.71 9.06 13.08
CA SER A 58 10.86 8.97 13.98
C SER A 58 10.62 9.74 15.27
N VAL A 59 11.04 9.17 16.38
CA VAL A 59 11.04 9.85 17.66
C VAL A 59 12.36 9.64 18.39
N THR A 60 12.88 10.70 19.01
CA THR A 60 14.08 10.66 19.84
C THR A 60 13.68 10.73 21.31
N LEU A 61 14.04 9.70 22.07
CA LEU A 61 13.73 9.56 23.48
C LEU A 61 15.03 9.61 24.31
N ALA A 62 14.96 10.11 25.53
CA ALA A 62 16.04 10.07 26.49
C ALA A 62 15.76 8.95 27.51
N PHE A 63 16.62 7.95 27.55
CA PHE A 63 16.51 6.81 28.46
C PHE A 63 17.66 6.79 29.45
N LYS A 64 17.34 6.72 30.74
CA LYS A 64 18.33 6.56 31.81
C LYS A 64 18.36 5.11 32.26
N SER A 65 19.45 4.42 31.91
CA SER A 65 19.67 3.02 32.33
C SER A 65 19.80 2.89 33.86
N ILE A 66 19.55 1.69 34.37
CA ILE A 66 19.80 1.30 35.78
C ILE A 66 21.25 1.53 36.19
N THR A 67 22.19 1.54 35.25
CA THR A 67 23.61 1.90 35.50
C THR A 67 23.82 3.37 35.72
N GLY A 68 22.81 4.22 35.52
CA GLY A 68 22.85 5.68 35.58
C GLY A 68 23.31 6.36 34.30
N GLU A 69 23.69 5.61 33.26
CA GLU A 69 24.06 6.15 31.96
C GLU A 69 22.82 6.68 31.22
N LEU A 70 22.98 7.83 30.54
CA LEU A 70 21.93 8.42 29.71
C LEU A 70 22.12 8.01 28.26
N TYR A 71 21.10 7.41 27.67
CA TYR A 71 21.04 7.01 26.27
C TYR A 71 20.09 7.90 25.47
N GLN A 72 20.43 8.14 24.21
CA GLN A 72 19.54 8.71 23.21
C GLN A 72 19.02 7.55 22.34
N LEU A 73 17.73 7.31 22.43
CA LEU A 73 17.04 6.29 21.65
C LEU A 73 16.35 6.97 20.47
N ASN A 74 16.81 6.71 19.25
CA ASN A 74 16.13 7.13 18.03
C ASN A 74 15.31 5.95 17.55
N PHE A 75 14.04 6.01 17.77
CA PHE A 75 13.06 5.02 17.35
C PHE A 75 12.44 5.45 16.02
N ILE A 76 12.44 4.54 15.03
CA ILE A 76 11.80 4.74 13.73
C ILE A 76 10.68 3.71 13.63
N ASP A 77 9.44 4.21 13.65
CA ASP A 77 8.26 3.37 13.47
C ASP A 77 8.11 2.94 12.01
N THR A 78 7.74 1.70 11.76
CA THR A 78 7.63 1.13 10.40
C THR A 78 6.24 0.58 10.15
N PRO A 79 5.72 0.68 8.91
CA PRO A 79 4.53 -0.04 8.52
C PRO A 79 4.67 -1.56 8.71
N GLY A 80 3.55 -2.24 8.98
CA GLY A 80 3.54 -3.70 9.11
C GLY A 80 3.06 -4.45 7.86
N HIS A 81 2.49 -3.77 6.87
CA HIS A 81 1.83 -4.40 5.72
C HIS A 81 2.78 -4.57 4.53
N VAL A 82 2.61 -5.66 3.75
CA VAL A 82 3.45 -6.01 2.60
C VAL A 82 3.52 -4.89 1.54
N ASP A 83 2.44 -4.18 1.29
CA ASP A 83 2.40 -3.08 0.32
C ASP A 83 3.34 -1.92 0.68
N PHE A 84 3.81 -1.86 1.94
CA PHE A 84 4.75 -0.84 2.44
C PHE A 84 6.13 -1.39 2.76
N SER A 85 6.49 -2.56 2.24
CA SER A 85 7.80 -3.20 2.48
C SER A 85 8.99 -2.30 2.13
N TYR A 86 8.84 -1.41 1.16
CA TYR A 86 9.87 -0.42 0.80
C TYR A 86 10.09 0.64 1.90
N GLU A 87 9.03 1.06 2.60
CA GLU A 87 9.10 1.96 3.76
C GLU A 87 9.84 1.29 4.92
N VAL A 88 9.55 -0.01 5.14
CA VAL A 88 10.27 -0.83 6.12
C VAL A 88 11.76 -0.87 5.79
N SER A 89 12.12 -1.19 4.55
CA SER A 89 13.52 -1.27 4.11
C SER A 89 14.27 0.04 4.31
N ARG A 90 13.64 1.20 4.04
CA ARG A 90 14.24 2.53 4.25
C ARG A 90 14.44 2.84 5.73
N SER A 91 13.44 2.56 6.52
CA SER A 91 13.51 2.80 7.97
C SER A 91 14.59 1.96 8.62
N LEU A 92 14.71 0.70 8.22
CA LEU A 92 15.76 -0.20 8.67
C LEU A 92 17.15 0.28 8.27
N ALA A 93 17.33 0.84 7.07
CA ALA A 93 18.61 1.39 6.61
C ALA A 93 19.13 2.57 7.48
N ALA A 94 18.25 3.19 8.25
CA ALA A 94 18.60 4.23 9.21
C ALA A 94 18.90 3.70 10.62
N CYS A 95 18.85 2.39 10.84
CA CYS A 95 18.96 1.73 12.14
C CYS A 95 20.19 0.84 12.25
N GLU A 96 20.58 0.54 13.47
CA GLU A 96 21.56 -0.49 13.81
C GLU A 96 20.91 -1.75 14.38
N GLY A 97 19.62 -1.67 14.74
CA GLY A 97 18.89 -2.82 15.24
C GLY A 97 17.39 -2.75 14.98
N ALA A 98 16.73 -3.90 15.17
CA ALA A 98 15.29 -4.03 15.04
C ALA A 98 14.72 -4.88 16.18
N LEU A 99 13.56 -4.46 16.70
CA LEU A 99 12.77 -5.28 17.62
C LEU A 99 11.77 -6.09 16.80
N LEU A 100 11.90 -7.40 16.82
CA LEU A 100 10.95 -8.33 16.21
C LEU A 100 9.84 -8.63 17.20
N VAL A 101 8.69 -7.97 17.07
CA VAL A 101 7.56 -8.13 17.97
C VAL A 101 6.60 -9.19 17.46
N VAL A 102 6.41 -10.24 18.26
CA VAL A 102 5.51 -11.36 17.97
C VAL A 102 4.46 -11.48 19.07
N ASP A 103 3.20 -11.70 18.67
CA ASP A 103 2.09 -11.92 19.60
C ASP A 103 2.20 -13.29 20.26
N ALA A 104 2.16 -13.34 21.60
CA ALA A 104 2.27 -14.57 22.39
C ALA A 104 1.13 -15.59 22.14
N ALA A 105 0.00 -15.14 21.58
CA ALA A 105 -1.15 -15.99 21.30
C ALA A 105 -1.25 -16.42 19.83
N GLN A 106 -0.85 -15.54 18.90
CA GLN A 106 -0.93 -15.79 17.46
C GLN A 106 0.32 -16.49 16.93
N GLY A 107 1.52 -16.17 17.47
CA GLY A 107 2.78 -16.72 17.02
C GLY A 107 3.38 -15.99 15.81
N VAL A 108 4.29 -16.69 15.11
CA VAL A 108 5.02 -16.13 13.96
C VAL A 108 4.12 -16.08 12.72
N GLU A 109 4.13 -14.95 12.03
CA GLU A 109 3.39 -14.73 10.80
C GLU A 109 4.29 -14.32 9.62
N ALA A 110 3.81 -14.47 8.36
CA ALA A 110 4.62 -14.32 7.15
C ALA A 110 5.32 -12.96 7.06
N GLN A 111 4.64 -11.86 7.44
CA GLN A 111 5.23 -10.52 7.42
C GLN A 111 6.34 -10.34 8.45
N SER A 112 6.21 -10.97 9.62
CA SER A 112 7.28 -10.98 10.63
C SER A 112 8.55 -11.65 10.09
N VAL A 113 8.38 -12.75 9.36
CA VAL A 113 9.48 -13.47 8.70
C VAL A 113 10.13 -12.61 7.63
N ALA A 114 9.36 -12.06 6.70
CA ALA A 114 9.85 -11.22 5.60
C ALA A 114 10.59 -9.98 6.10
N ASN A 115 10.00 -9.26 7.05
CA ASN A 115 10.62 -8.06 7.63
C ASN A 115 11.89 -8.39 8.44
N CYS A 116 11.91 -9.54 9.13
CA CYS A 116 13.10 -10.00 9.85
C CYS A 116 14.25 -10.29 8.88
N TYR A 117 13.99 -11.00 7.78
CA TYR A 117 15.02 -11.24 6.77
C TYR A 117 15.52 -9.94 6.13
N THR A 118 14.65 -8.98 5.86
CA THR A 118 15.07 -7.64 5.38
C THR A 118 16.01 -6.96 6.37
N ALA A 119 15.76 -7.07 7.68
CA ALA A 119 16.64 -6.53 8.72
C ALA A 119 17.99 -7.25 8.76
N LEU A 120 17.98 -8.58 8.68
CA LEU A 120 19.21 -9.40 8.68
C LEU A 120 20.07 -9.18 7.44
N GLU A 121 19.47 -9.03 6.24
CA GLU A 121 20.17 -8.70 5.00
C GLU A 121 20.88 -7.34 5.05
N GLN A 122 20.33 -6.39 5.81
CA GLN A 122 20.95 -5.10 6.07
C GLN A 122 21.98 -5.13 7.21
N GLY A 123 22.19 -6.29 7.84
CA GLY A 123 23.17 -6.50 8.91
C GLY A 123 22.77 -5.89 10.25
N LEU A 124 21.47 -5.73 10.50
CA LEU A 124 20.96 -5.23 11.76
C LEU A 124 20.97 -6.32 12.85
N GLU A 125 21.18 -5.90 14.11
CA GLU A 125 20.94 -6.75 15.27
C GLU A 125 19.43 -6.87 15.50
N VAL A 126 18.90 -8.10 15.51
CA VAL A 126 17.47 -8.37 15.75
C VAL A 126 17.27 -8.87 17.17
N LEU A 127 16.41 -8.18 17.92
CA LEU A 127 16.00 -8.55 19.27
C LEU A 127 14.56 -9.07 19.25
N PRO A 128 14.33 -10.39 19.51
CA PRO A 128 12.98 -10.94 19.62
C PRO A 128 12.26 -10.40 20.85
N VAL A 129 10.97 -10.02 20.66
CA VAL A 129 10.09 -9.50 21.70
C VAL A 129 8.75 -10.22 21.60
N ILE A 130 8.36 -10.93 22.65
CA ILE A 130 7.07 -11.63 22.71
C ILE A 130 6.10 -10.74 23.49
N ASN A 131 5.11 -10.23 22.77
CA ASN A 131 4.13 -9.28 23.31
C ASN A 131 2.80 -9.97 23.66
N LYS A 132 1.97 -9.26 24.41
CA LYS A 132 0.64 -9.69 24.87
C LYS A 132 0.67 -10.91 25.80
N ILE A 133 1.71 -11.02 26.62
CA ILE A 133 1.82 -12.10 27.61
C ILE A 133 0.74 -12.04 28.71
N ASP A 134 -0.03 -10.97 28.77
CA ASP A 134 -1.20 -10.78 29.65
C ASP A 134 -2.45 -11.54 29.19
N LEU A 135 -2.47 -12.05 27.96
CA LEU A 135 -3.61 -12.79 27.44
C LEU A 135 -3.69 -14.21 28.02
N PRO A 136 -4.91 -14.71 28.35
CA PRO A 136 -5.07 -16.09 28.83
C PRO A 136 -4.63 -17.17 27.83
N SER A 137 -4.60 -16.83 26.52
CA SER A 137 -4.17 -17.71 25.43
C SER A 137 -2.69 -17.58 25.10
N ALA A 138 -1.94 -16.76 25.84
CA ALA A 138 -0.51 -16.55 25.59
C ALA A 138 0.30 -17.82 25.88
N ASP A 139 1.15 -18.20 24.94
CA ASP A 139 2.12 -19.30 25.08
C ASP A 139 3.52 -18.84 24.59
N PRO A 140 4.27 -18.11 25.44
CA PRO A 140 5.59 -17.62 25.07
C PRO A 140 6.58 -18.72 24.69
N ALA A 141 6.51 -19.89 25.35
CA ALA A 141 7.43 -20.99 25.07
C ALA A 141 7.24 -21.55 23.65
N LYS A 142 5.99 -21.69 23.22
CA LYS A 142 5.65 -22.07 21.85
C LYS A 142 6.16 -21.05 20.84
N VAL A 143 5.97 -19.74 21.10
CA VAL A 143 6.39 -18.67 20.19
C VAL A 143 7.91 -18.57 20.09
N ILE A 144 8.67 -18.76 21.18
CA ILE A 144 10.13 -18.88 21.15
C ILE A 144 10.54 -19.97 20.15
N HIS A 145 9.98 -21.15 20.29
CA HIS A 145 10.28 -22.29 19.41
C HIS A 145 9.90 -21.99 17.94
N GLU A 146 8.77 -21.33 17.69
CA GLU A 146 8.38 -20.90 16.33
C GLU A 146 9.37 -19.90 15.73
N ILE A 147 9.88 -18.93 16.50
CA ILE A 147 10.90 -17.97 16.04
C ILE A 147 12.16 -18.71 15.61
N GLU A 148 12.62 -19.68 16.41
CA GLU A 148 13.82 -20.46 16.11
C GLU A 148 13.64 -21.38 14.91
N GLU A 149 12.50 -22.07 14.79
CA GLU A 149 12.25 -23.02 13.69
C GLU A 149 11.90 -22.31 12.36
N ILE A 150 11.08 -21.26 12.41
CA ILE A 150 10.53 -20.62 11.20
C ILE A 150 11.48 -19.54 10.69
N ILE A 151 12.01 -18.69 11.59
CA ILE A 151 12.87 -17.57 11.22
C ILE A 151 14.34 -17.96 11.26
N GLY A 152 14.71 -18.84 12.18
CA GLY A 152 16.09 -19.34 12.32
C GLY A 152 17.02 -18.43 13.13
N ILE A 153 16.47 -17.56 13.99
CA ILE A 153 17.23 -16.71 14.91
C ILE A 153 17.10 -17.22 16.35
N PRO A 154 18.15 -17.10 17.20
CA PRO A 154 18.06 -17.46 18.63
C PRO A 154 16.99 -16.60 19.32
N ALA A 155 16.14 -17.24 20.13
CA ALA A 155 15.07 -16.57 20.86
C ALA A 155 15.00 -16.95 22.36
N ASP A 156 15.95 -17.72 22.87
CA ASP A 156 15.99 -18.13 24.28
C ASP A 156 15.97 -16.92 25.25
N ASP A 157 16.53 -15.78 24.83
CA ASP A 157 16.63 -14.55 25.61
C ASP A 157 15.62 -13.48 25.13
N ALA A 158 14.55 -13.90 24.44
CA ALA A 158 13.49 -13.02 23.97
C ALA A 158 12.86 -12.22 25.13
N ALA A 159 12.63 -10.93 24.92
CA ALA A 159 11.96 -10.11 25.92
C ALA A 159 10.47 -10.45 26.00
N LEU A 160 9.98 -10.75 27.19
CA LEU A 160 8.56 -11.04 27.45
C LEU A 160 7.86 -9.78 27.95
N VAL A 161 6.91 -9.26 27.17
CA VAL A 161 6.27 -7.98 27.47
C VAL A 161 4.75 -8.02 27.30
N SER A 162 4.08 -7.11 27.99
CA SER A 162 2.72 -6.68 27.67
C SER A 162 2.73 -5.18 27.40
N ALA A 163 2.69 -4.78 26.18
CA ALA A 163 2.59 -3.37 25.80
C ALA A 163 1.33 -2.72 26.39
N LYS A 164 0.25 -3.48 26.55
CA LYS A 164 -1.01 -2.99 27.15
C LYS A 164 -0.86 -2.62 28.62
N THR A 165 -0.18 -3.46 29.41
CA THR A 165 -0.04 -3.27 30.87
C THR A 165 1.26 -2.60 31.27
N GLY A 166 2.26 -2.53 30.37
CA GLY A 166 3.62 -2.04 30.65
C GLY A 166 4.56 -3.09 31.24
N LEU A 167 4.08 -4.31 31.50
CA LEU A 167 4.88 -5.39 32.07
C LEU A 167 6.05 -5.76 31.16
N GLY A 168 7.28 -5.84 31.71
CA GLY A 168 8.49 -6.21 31.00
C GLY A 168 9.09 -5.12 30.10
N VAL A 169 8.44 -3.95 29.97
CA VAL A 169 8.91 -2.87 29.08
C VAL A 169 10.18 -2.19 29.60
N PRO A 170 10.35 -1.90 30.90
CA PRO A 170 11.61 -1.37 31.42
C PRO A 170 12.79 -2.32 31.19
N GLU A 171 12.59 -3.62 31.38
CA GLU A 171 13.60 -4.65 31.14
C GLU A 171 13.96 -4.75 29.65
N LEU A 172 12.97 -4.62 28.76
CA LEU A 172 13.20 -4.57 27.31
C LEU A 172 14.07 -3.37 26.94
N LEU A 173 13.83 -2.17 27.49
CA LEU A 173 14.67 -0.99 27.24
C LEU A 173 16.12 -1.21 27.72
N GLU A 174 16.35 -1.90 28.83
CA GLU A 174 17.68 -2.27 29.30
C GLU A 174 18.37 -3.30 28.37
N GLN A 175 17.63 -4.27 27.85
CA GLN A 175 18.15 -5.22 26.86
C GLN A 175 18.50 -4.51 25.56
N LEU A 176 17.63 -3.59 25.10
CA LEU A 176 17.82 -2.80 23.88
C LEU A 176 19.15 -2.04 23.91
N VAL A 177 19.45 -1.28 24.98
CA VAL A 177 20.68 -0.50 25.05
C VAL A 177 21.93 -1.34 25.17
N LYS A 178 21.81 -2.58 25.64
CA LYS A 178 22.92 -3.56 25.74
C LYS A 178 23.19 -4.27 24.42
N ARG A 179 22.14 -4.69 23.70
CA ARG A 179 22.25 -5.52 22.49
C ARG A 179 22.42 -4.73 21.21
N ILE A 180 21.62 -3.67 21.03
CA ILE A 180 21.72 -2.86 19.82
C ILE A 180 23.03 -2.08 19.86
N PRO A 181 23.89 -2.21 18.82
CA PRO A 181 25.16 -1.50 18.78
C PRO A 181 24.97 0.02 18.64
N ALA A 182 25.99 0.77 19.03
CA ALA A 182 26.06 2.20 18.76
C ALA A 182 26.28 2.45 17.26
N PRO A 183 25.80 3.59 16.72
CA PRO A 183 26.02 3.94 15.32
C PRO A 183 27.50 4.02 14.97
N LYS A 184 27.81 3.59 13.75
CA LYS A 184 29.14 3.71 13.15
C LYS A 184 29.20 5.00 12.31
N GLY A 185 30.40 5.57 12.16
CA GLY A 185 30.62 6.76 11.33
C GLY A 185 31.83 7.56 11.81
N ASP A 186 32.25 8.51 10.97
CA ASP A 186 33.36 9.41 11.24
C ASP A 186 32.85 10.83 11.54
N PRO A 187 32.89 11.30 12.81
CA PRO A 187 32.41 12.63 13.18
C PRO A 187 33.23 13.76 12.55
N ASP A 188 34.50 13.52 12.24
CA ASP A 188 35.44 14.51 11.67
C ASP A 188 35.52 14.42 10.14
N GLY A 189 34.83 13.45 9.55
CA GLY A 189 34.76 13.22 8.12
C GLY A 189 33.87 14.22 7.38
N PRO A 190 33.96 14.26 6.03
CA PRO A 190 33.04 15.06 5.23
C PRO A 190 31.59 14.65 5.51
N LEU A 191 30.70 15.66 5.57
CA LEU A 191 29.27 15.40 5.84
C LEU A 191 28.67 14.46 4.80
N GLN A 192 28.03 13.43 5.29
CA GLN A 192 27.13 12.55 4.55
C GLN A 192 25.89 12.30 5.41
N ALA A 193 24.75 12.85 4.99
CA ALA A 193 23.47 12.61 5.62
C ALA A 193 22.52 11.98 4.61
N LEU A 194 21.94 10.82 4.96
CA LEU A 194 20.99 10.09 4.14
C LEU A 194 19.59 10.67 4.34
N ILE A 195 18.90 11.01 3.26
CA ILE A 195 17.49 11.40 3.31
C ILE A 195 16.65 10.13 3.42
N ILE A 196 16.02 9.94 4.56
CA ILE A 196 15.18 8.76 4.84
C ILE A 196 13.77 8.99 4.30
N ASP A 197 13.24 10.21 4.52
CA ASP A 197 11.90 10.62 4.13
C ASP A 197 11.87 12.13 3.83
N SER A 198 10.88 12.57 3.05
CA SER A 198 10.66 13.98 2.75
C SER A 198 9.17 14.27 2.60
N TRP A 199 8.72 15.44 3.04
CA TRP A 199 7.35 15.90 2.81
C TRP A 199 7.33 17.40 2.52
N PHE A 200 6.26 17.84 1.92
CA PHE A 200 6.07 19.25 1.58
C PHE A 200 5.21 19.94 2.63
N ASP A 201 5.77 20.98 3.22
CA ASP A 201 5.05 21.91 4.10
C ASP A 201 4.80 23.22 3.34
N ASN A 202 3.56 23.70 3.38
CA ASN A 202 3.15 24.88 2.61
C ASN A 202 3.86 26.17 3.03
N TYR A 203 4.42 26.23 4.24
CA TYR A 203 5.09 27.43 4.79
C TYR A 203 6.61 27.38 4.62
N VAL A 204 7.22 26.24 4.87
CA VAL A 204 8.69 26.11 4.88
C VAL A 204 9.27 25.37 3.68
N GLY A 205 8.40 24.83 2.81
CA GLY A 205 8.81 24.03 1.66
C GLY A 205 9.10 22.57 2.03
N VAL A 206 10.10 21.95 1.38
CA VAL A 206 10.47 20.57 1.64
C VAL A 206 11.15 20.45 3.01
N VAL A 207 10.63 19.55 3.83
CA VAL A 207 11.22 19.09 5.09
C VAL A 207 11.76 17.69 4.85
N SER A 208 13.07 17.48 5.10
CA SER A 208 13.70 16.18 4.93
C SER A 208 14.04 15.57 6.29
N LEU A 209 13.62 14.31 6.52
CA LEU A 209 14.09 13.50 7.62
C LEU A 209 15.40 12.85 7.23
N VAL A 210 16.45 13.07 8.00
CA VAL A 210 17.80 12.64 7.65
C VAL A 210 18.43 11.83 8.78
N ARG A 211 19.29 10.87 8.39
CA ARG A 211 20.25 10.21 9.25
C ARG A 211 21.66 10.73 8.92
N VAL A 212 22.35 11.32 9.88
CA VAL A 212 23.75 11.74 9.72
C VAL A 212 24.65 10.51 9.86
N MET A 213 25.29 10.13 8.76
CA MET A 213 26.22 8.99 8.73
C MET A 213 27.63 9.40 9.09
N ASN A 214 28.11 10.53 8.53
CA ASN A 214 29.43 11.10 8.81
C ASN A 214 29.33 12.62 8.96
N GLY A 215 30.25 13.22 9.71
CA GLY A 215 30.31 14.68 9.93
C GLY A 215 29.15 15.21 10.77
N ALA A 216 28.81 16.48 10.56
CA ALA A 216 27.72 17.14 11.29
C ALA A 216 27.00 18.17 10.40
N LEU A 217 25.69 18.35 10.63
CA LEU A 217 24.86 19.39 10.08
C LEU A 217 24.74 20.54 11.09
N HIS A 218 24.79 21.79 10.61
CA HIS A 218 24.61 22.99 11.43
C HIS A 218 23.61 23.94 10.79
N THR A 219 22.82 24.62 11.61
CA THR A 219 21.96 25.71 11.15
C THR A 219 22.78 26.78 10.44
N GLY A 220 22.29 27.31 9.31
CA GLY A 220 22.99 28.30 8.49
C GLY A 220 24.03 27.73 7.55
N ALA A 221 24.39 26.43 7.64
CA ALA A 221 25.34 25.82 6.73
C ALA A 221 24.75 25.71 5.30
N LYS A 222 25.63 25.86 4.31
CA LYS A 222 25.29 25.59 2.90
C LYS A 222 25.50 24.12 2.59
N ILE A 223 24.43 23.46 2.23
CA ILE A 223 24.41 22.05 1.83
C ILE A 223 24.21 21.90 0.33
N ARG A 224 24.60 20.75 -0.17
CA ARG A 224 24.32 20.29 -1.53
C ARG A 224 23.63 18.93 -1.49
N VAL A 225 22.53 18.81 -2.23
CA VAL A 225 21.88 17.53 -2.51
C VAL A 225 22.62 16.88 -3.67
N MET A 226 23.18 15.69 -3.48
CA MET A 226 24.20 15.16 -4.40
C MET A 226 23.64 14.76 -5.77
N SER A 227 22.44 14.22 -5.85
CA SER A 227 21.83 13.81 -7.14
C SER A 227 21.42 15.01 -7.99
N THR A 228 20.85 16.05 -7.36
CA THR A 228 20.39 17.26 -8.07
C THR A 228 21.51 18.26 -8.31
N GLY A 229 22.60 18.16 -7.55
CA GLY A 229 23.72 19.11 -7.58
C GLY A 229 23.37 20.51 -7.04
N ARG A 230 22.16 20.73 -6.55
CA ARG A 230 21.68 22.04 -6.07
C ARG A 230 22.12 22.31 -4.65
N SER A 231 22.46 23.57 -4.40
CA SER A 231 22.88 24.04 -3.08
C SER A 231 21.78 24.83 -2.41
N HIS A 232 21.61 24.60 -1.10
CA HIS A 232 20.61 25.23 -0.26
C HIS A 232 21.24 25.62 1.07
N GLN A 233 20.67 26.61 1.73
CA GLN A 233 21.10 26.99 3.08
C GLN A 233 20.13 26.38 4.10
N ILE A 234 20.65 25.80 5.18
CA ILE A 234 19.83 25.26 6.26
C ILE A 234 19.24 26.41 7.06
N ASP A 235 17.92 26.51 7.06
CA ASP A 235 17.16 27.47 7.86
C ASP A 235 16.91 26.92 9.26
N LYS A 236 16.59 25.63 9.36
CA LYS A 236 16.19 24.98 10.62
C LYS A 236 16.61 23.52 10.64
N LEU A 237 17.10 23.09 11.81
CA LEU A 237 17.36 21.69 12.16
C LEU A 237 16.59 21.31 13.40
N GLY A 238 16.30 20.05 13.56
CA GLY A 238 15.68 19.56 14.79
C GLY A 238 15.49 18.05 14.81
N ARG A 239 14.86 17.60 15.89
CA ARG A 239 14.46 16.22 16.10
C ARG A 239 13.02 16.15 16.62
N PHE A 240 12.38 15.02 16.47
CA PHE A 240 11.05 14.77 17.04
C PHE A 240 11.20 14.10 18.41
N ALA A 241 10.74 14.74 19.48
CA ALA A 241 10.82 14.24 20.85
C ALA A 241 9.46 14.40 21.58
N PRO A 242 8.40 13.63 21.32
CA PRO A 242 7.70 13.39 20.06
C PRO A 242 7.34 14.66 19.26
N LYS A 243 7.21 15.81 19.94
CA LYS A 243 7.01 17.11 19.28
C LYS A 243 8.32 17.59 18.62
N PRO A 244 8.27 18.36 17.54
CA PRO A 244 9.46 18.90 16.90
C PRO A 244 10.21 19.84 17.84
N VAL A 245 11.49 19.53 18.08
CA VAL A 245 12.41 20.34 18.90
C VAL A 245 13.57 20.82 18.03
N THR A 246 13.71 22.14 17.91
CA THR A 246 14.78 22.77 17.15
C THR A 246 16.15 22.54 17.83
N ARG A 247 17.19 22.33 17.01
CA ARG A 247 18.57 22.15 17.43
C ARG A 247 19.49 23.04 16.59
N GLU A 248 20.67 23.33 17.09
CA GLU A 248 21.72 24.05 16.35
C GLU A 248 22.52 23.11 15.44
N SER A 249 22.62 21.84 15.82
CA SER A 249 23.34 20.82 15.07
C SER A 249 22.70 19.43 15.17
N LEU A 250 22.97 18.62 14.14
CA LEU A 250 22.77 17.16 14.15
C LEU A 250 24.14 16.50 13.86
N ASN A 251 24.56 15.63 14.75
CA ASN A 251 25.89 15.00 14.72
C ASN A 251 25.81 13.58 14.14
N THR A 252 26.97 13.01 13.82
CA THR A 252 27.08 11.62 13.36
C THR A 252 26.33 10.66 14.28
N GLY A 253 25.48 9.84 13.65
CA GLY A 253 24.62 8.86 14.33
C GLY A 253 23.25 9.40 14.72
N GLU A 254 22.99 10.70 14.63
CA GLU A 254 21.68 11.27 14.98
C GLU A 254 20.71 11.23 13.79
N VAL A 255 19.41 11.12 14.14
CA VAL A 255 18.28 11.24 13.21
C VAL A 255 17.56 12.54 13.53
N GLY A 256 17.19 13.29 12.50
CA GLY A 256 16.49 14.54 12.68
C GLY A 256 15.95 15.12 11.38
N PHE A 257 15.25 16.25 11.48
CA PHE A 257 14.71 16.95 10.31
C PHE A 257 15.56 18.15 9.91
N VAL A 258 15.55 18.41 8.59
CA VAL A 258 16.24 19.54 7.96
C VAL A 258 15.23 20.36 7.15
N VAL A 259 15.23 21.66 7.35
CA VAL A 259 14.50 22.64 6.53
C VAL A 259 15.56 23.54 5.88
N ALA A 260 15.60 23.57 4.56
CA ALA A 260 16.60 24.31 3.81
C ALA A 260 15.99 25.19 2.68
N GLY A 261 14.76 25.66 2.87
CA GLY A 261 14.08 26.55 1.94
C GLY A 261 13.86 25.95 0.53
N ILE A 262 13.86 24.62 0.42
CA ILE A 262 13.67 23.91 -0.85
C ILE A 262 12.19 24.02 -1.22
N ARG A 263 11.87 24.75 -2.28
CA ARG A 263 10.49 24.93 -2.75
C ARG A 263 10.12 23.97 -3.88
N GLU A 264 11.10 23.41 -4.55
CA GLU A 264 10.87 22.45 -5.62
C GLU A 264 10.64 21.06 -5.00
N ILE A 265 9.56 20.42 -5.42
CA ILE A 265 9.15 19.11 -4.89
C ILE A 265 10.25 18.05 -5.12
N ASP A 266 10.92 18.11 -6.29
CA ASP A 266 12.01 17.16 -6.62
C ASP A 266 13.38 17.60 -6.08
N GLY A 267 13.43 18.62 -5.22
CA GLY A 267 14.69 19.23 -4.77
C GLY A 267 15.48 18.41 -3.74
N ALA A 268 14.81 17.49 -3.02
CA ALA A 268 15.43 16.62 -2.02
C ALA A 268 14.78 15.23 -2.05
N PRO A 269 15.11 14.41 -3.05
CA PRO A 269 14.50 13.08 -3.19
C PRO A 269 14.95 12.14 -2.07
N VAL A 270 14.04 11.26 -1.67
CA VAL A 270 14.30 10.23 -0.66
C VAL A 270 15.36 9.25 -1.16
N GLY A 271 16.30 8.89 -0.30
CA GLY A 271 17.45 8.04 -0.63
C GLY A 271 18.67 8.82 -1.12
N ASP A 272 18.56 10.14 -1.28
CA ASP A 272 19.72 10.97 -1.68
C ASP A 272 20.60 11.33 -0.50
N THR A 273 21.78 11.82 -0.83
CA THR A 273 22.81 12.23 0.14
C THR A 273 22.92 13.75 0.20
N ILE A 274 22.83 14.29 1.40
CA ILE A 274 23.16 15.68 1.70
C ILE A 274 24.63 15.77 2.12
N THR A 275 25.37 16.72 1.53
CA THR A 275 26.76 17.02 1.88
C THR A 275 26.95 18.53 2.05
N LEU A 276 28.11 18.98 2.61
CA LEU A 276 28.44 20.40 2.68
C LEU A 276 28.93 20.91 1.31
N GLU A 277 28.53 22.13 0.94
CA GLU A 277 28.95 22.72 -0.32
C GLU A 277 30.47 23.02 -0.35
N ASN A 278 31.02 23.46 0.78
CA ASN A 278 32.43 23.85 0.91
C ASN A 278 33.38 22.66 1.15
N ASN A 279 32.90 21.52 1.61
CA ASN A 279 33.64 20.29 1.84
C ASN A 279 32.79 19.07 1.45
N PRO A 280 32.54 18.88 0.14
CA PRO A 280 31.63 17.82 -0.30
C PRO A 280 32.24 16.42 -0.13
N ALA A 281 31.41 15.46 0.22
CA ALA A 281 31.80 14.06 0.19
C ALA A 281 32.12 13.62 -1.24
N LYS A 282 33.07 12.69 -1.37
CA LYS A 282 33.55 12.19 -2.69
C LYS A 282 32.52 11.35 -3.44
N ALA A 283 31.69 10.63 -2.71
CA ALA A 283 30.65 9.75 -3.26
C ALA A 283 29.37 9.87 -2.45
N PRO A 284 28.20 9.68 -3.07
CA PRO A 284 26.95 9.57 -2.33
C PRO A 284 26.95 8.28 -1.50
N LEU A 285 26.08 8.25 -0.48
CA LEU A 285 25.73 7.02 0.21
C LEU A 285 24.97 6.09 -0.74
N GLU A 286 24.98 4.80 -0.45
CA GLU A 286 24.12 3.86 -1.15
C GLU A 286 22.67 4.27 -0.90
N GLY A 287 21.98 4.65 -1.95
CA GLY A 287 20.58 5.06 -1.89
C GLY A 287 19.64 3.86 -1.89
N PHE A 288 18.34 4.15 -1.88
CA PHE A 288 17.33 3.09 -1.92
C PHE A 288 17.08 2.61 -3.35
N LYS A 289 16.83 1.31 -3.50
CA LYS A 289 16.38 0.75 -4.77
C LYS A 289 15.04 1.38 -5.15
N GLN A 290 14.91 1.79 -6.40
CA GLN A 290 13.61 2.25 -6.91
C GLN A 290 12.65 1.06 -6.98
N VAL A 291 11.52 1.22 -6.33
CA VAL A 291 10.46 0.21 -6.36
C VAL A 291 9.58 0.47 -7.56
N GLN A 292 9.32 -0.57 -8.36
CA GLN A 292 8.45 -0.47 -9.51
C GLN A 292 7.00 -0.76 -9.09
N PRO A 293 6.04 0.07 -9.50
CA PRO A 293 4.63 -0.20 -9.22
C PRO A 293 4.19 -1.49 -9.92
N ARG A 294 3.25 -2.19 -9.30
CA ARG A 294 2.72 -3.47 -9.78
C ARG A 294 1.24 -3.40 -10.15
N VAL A 295 0.52 -2.50 -9.49
CA VAL A 295 -0.91 -2.27 -9.68
C VAL A 295 -1.11 -0.89 -10.27
N PHE A 296 -1.98 -0.77 -11.25
CA PHE A 296 -2.26 0.48 -11.94
C PHE A 296 -3.75 0.76 -11.98
N ALA A 297 -4.13 2.00 -11.72
CA ALA A 297 -5.50 2.47 -11.91
C ALA A 297 -5.50 3.88 -12.50
N GLY A 298 -6.48 4.18 -13.33
CA GLY A 298 -6.78 5.55 -13.73
C GLY A 298 -7.53 6.25 -12.61
N MET A 299 -7.11 7.43 -12.22
CA MET A 299 -7.79 8.30 -11.27
C MET A 299 -8.22 9.58 -11.98
N PHE A 300 -9.48 9.95 -11.83
CA PHE A 300 -10.10 11.05 -12.55
C PHE A 300 -10.86 11.95 -11.58
N PRO A 301 -10.68 13.28 -11.61
CA PRO A 301 -11.47 14.16 -10.78
C PRO A 301 -12.93 14.19 -11.28
N VAL A 302 -13.89 14.27 -10.36
CA VAL A 302 -15.32 14.37 -10.69
C VAL A 302 -15.58 15.68 -11.46
N SER A 303 -14.96 16.78 -11.04
CA SER A 303 -14.97 18.05 -11.75
C SER A 303 -13.72 18.22 -12.61
N SER A 304 -13.87 18.57 -13.88
CA SER A 304 -12.74 18.91 -14.76
C SER A 304 -11.91 20.10 -14.27
N ASP A 305 -12.51 20.99 -13.48
CA ASP A 305 -11.84 22.18 -12.94
C ASP A 305 -10.78 21.80 -11.88
N ASP A 306 -10.92 20.62 -11.26
CA ASP A 306 -10.00 20.13 -10.22
C ASP A 306 -8.75 19.46 -10.78
N TYR A 307 -8.61 19.34 -12.11
CA TYR A 307 -7.48 18.64 -12.75
C TYR A 307 -6.11 19.21 -12.34
N GLU A 308 -5.96 20.54 -12.33
CA GLU A 308 -4.69 21.17 -11.94
C GLU A 308 -4.40 21.00 -10.44
N GLN A 309 -5.41 21.12 -9.58
CA GLN A 309 -5.28 20.85 -8.14
C GLN A 309 -4.87 19.39 -7.90
N PHE A 310 -5.48 18.47 -8.62
CA PHE A 310 -5.16 17.05 -8.56
C PHE A 310 -3.71 16.76 -8.99
N ARG A 311 -3.24 17.40 -10.08
CA ARG A 311 -1.85 17.27 -10.51
C ARG A 311 -0.86 17.73 -9.44
N GLU A 312 -1.11 18.88 -8.82
CA GLU A 312 -0.25 19.40 -7.75
C GLU A 312 -0.31 18.54 -6.48
N ALA A 313 -1.48 17.99 -6.13
CA ALA A 313 -1.65 17.06 -5.04
C ALA A 313 -0.83 15.77 -5.25
N LEU A 314 -0.91 15.18 -6.45
CA LEU A 314 -0.10 13.99 -6.80
C LEU A 314 1.41 14.26 -6.72
N LYS A 315 1.90 15.42 -7.14
CA LYS A 315 3.30 15.79 -7.01
C LYS A 315 3.74 15.86 -5.54
N LYS A 316 2.95 16.53 -4.70
CA LYS A 316 3.22 16.64 -3.26
C LYS A 316 3.20 15.28 -2.58
N LEU A 317 2.24 14.44 -2.94
CA LEU A 317 2.12 13.10 -2.39
C LEU A 317 3.29 12.21 -2.81
N LYS A 318 3.73 12.29 -4.07
CA LYS A 318 4.89 11.54 -4.60
C LYS A 318 6.20 11.85 -3.87
N LEU A 319 6.40 13.09 -3.40
CA LEU A 319 7.57 13.42 -2.59
C LEU A 319 7.61 12.61 -1.29
N ASN A 320 6.44 12.42 -0.69
CA ASN A 320 6.25 11.69 0.54
C ASN A 320 6.19 10.17 0.33
N ASP A 321 5.68 9.76 -0.83
CA ASP A 321 5.49 8.37 -1.25
C ASP A 321 6.17 8.14 -2.59
N SER A 322 7.44 7.78 -2.56
CA SER A 322 8.25 7.61 -3.78
C SER A 322 7.88 6.35 -4.58
N ALA A 323 7.03 5.48 -4.06
CA ALA A 323 6.48 4.34 -4.78
C ALA A 323 5.34 4.75 -5.71
N LEU A 324 4.71 5.90 -5.45
CA LEU A 324 3.66 6.43 -6.31
C LEU A 324 4.23 6.90 -7.64
N HIS A 325 3.73 6.33 -8.73
CA HIS A 325 4.00 6.80 -10.10
C HIS A 325 2.71 7.33 -10.70
N PHE A 326 2.80 8.37 -11.50
CA PHE A 326 1.63 8.86 -12.23
C PHE A 326 2.03 9.50 -13.56
N GLU A 327 1.18 9.33 -14.55
CA GLU A 327 1.26 9.94 -15.88
C GLU A 327 -0.12 10.43 -16.32
N PRO A 328 -0.20 11.49 -17.13
CA PRO A 328 -1.48 11.95 -17.66
C PRO A 328 -2.21 10.85 -18.43
N GLU A 329 -3.51 10.72 -18.19
CA GLU A 329 -4.39 9.78 -18.87
C GLU A 329 -5.66 10.51 -19.35
N VAL A 330 -6.19 10.06 -20.48
CA VAL A 330 -7.47 10.55 -21.01
C VAL A 330 -8.40 9.37 -21.22
N SER A 331 -9.55 9.39 -20.56
CA SER A 331 -10.63 8.43 -20.75
C SER A 331 -11.75 9.06 -21.57
N THR A 332 -12.30 8.31 -22.51
CA THR A 332 -13.46 8.77 -23.29
C THR A 332 -14.72 8.90 -22.43
N ALA A 333 -14.80 8.14 -21.34
CA ALA A 333 -15.91 8.13 -20.40
C ALA A 333 -15.75 9.14 -19.27
N LEU A 334 -14.51 9.34 -18.75
CA LEU A 334 -14.23 10.08 -17.51
C LEU A 334 -13.46 11.39 -17.74
N GLY A 335 -12.97 11.65 -18.96
CA GLY A 335 -12.23 12.87 -19.30
C GLY A 335 -10.74 12.80 -18.93
N PHE A 336 -10.18 13.93 -18.49
CA PHE A 336 -8.76 14.04 -18.14
C PHE A 336 -8.50 13.59 -16.71
N GLY A 337 -7.46 12.80 -16.52
CA GLY A 337 -7.02 12.28 -15.23
C GLY A 337 -5.57 11.82 -15.27
N PHE A 338 -5.22 10.91 -14.38
CA PHE A 338 -3.87 10.35 -14.29
C PHE A 338 -3.93 8.84 -14.16
N ARG A 339 -3.05 8.16 -14.90
CA ARG A 339 -2.74 6.76 -14.69
C ARG A 339 -1.76 6.68 -13.53
N CYS A 340 -2.19 6.09 -12.41
CA CYS A 340 -1.39 5.98 -11.21
C CYS A 340 -0.93 4.52 -11.03
N GLY A 341 0.33 4.36 -10.60
CA GLY A 341 0.93 3.08 -10.29
C GLY A 341 1.18 2.94 -8.79
N PHE A 342 0.86 1.78 -8.24
CA PHE A 342 0.87 1.45 -6.82
C PHE A 342 1.58 0.13 -6.56
N LEU A 343 1.96 -0.13 -5.32
CA LEU A 343 2.57 -1.41 -4.92
C LEU A 343 1.53 -2.52 -4.78
N GLY A 344 0.34 -2.19 -4.27
CA GLY A 344 -0.78 -3.10 -4.09
C GLY A 344 -2.10 -2.34 -3.96
N LEU A 345 -3.18 -3.07 -3.63
CA LEU A 345 -4.51 -2.46 -3.47
C LEU A 345 -4.63 -1.58 -2.24
N LEU A 346 -4.07 -2.01 -1.11
CA LEU A 346 -4.11 -1.19 0.11
C LEU A 346 -3.37 0.13 -0.11
N HIS A 347 -2.23 0.10 -0.82
CA HIS A 347 -1.52 1.30 -1.19
C HIS A 347 -2.38 2.22 -2.09
N MET A 348 -3.09 1.66 -3.07
CA MET A 348 -4.02 2.40 -3.93
C MET A 348 -5.14 3.08 -3.13
N ASP A 349 -5.80 2.33 -2.23
CA ASP A 349 -6.89 2.84 -1.40
C ASP A 349 -6.41 3.98 -0.49
N ILE A 350 -5.23 3.82 0.11
CA ILE A 350 -4.64 4.84 0.99
C ILE A 350 -4.29 6.10 0.20
N VAL A 351 -3.68 5.98 -0.97
CA VAL A 351 -3.38 7.13 -1.83
C VAL A 351 -4.66 7.86 -2.23
N GLN A 352 -5.71 7.13 -2.61
CA GLN A 352 -7.01 7.72 -2.95
C GLN A 352 -7.60 8.47 -1.75
N GLU A 353 -7.70 7.83 -0.58
CA GLU A 353 -8.25 8.47 0.61
C GLU A 353 -7.43 9.68 1.07
N ARG A 354 -6.10 9.64 0.93
CA ARG A 354 -5.25 10.80 1.21
C ARG A 354 -5.52 11.95 0.26
N LEU A 355 -5.67 11.68 -1.04
CA LEU A 355 -6.01 12.71 -2.03
C LEU A 355 -7.38 13.34 -1.74
N GLU A 356 -8.36 12.53 -1.34
CA GLU A 356 -9.70 12.99 -0.98
C GLU A 356 -9.70 13.81 0.33
N ARG A 357 -9.02 13.35 1.38
CA ARG A 357 -9.06 13.98 2.72
C ARG A 357 -8.07 15.15 2.89
N GLU A 358 -6.82 15.00 2.40
CA GLU A 358 -5.77 16.00 2.61
C GLU A 358 -5.85 17.14 1.59
N TYR A 359 -6.43 16.88 0.39
CA TYR A 359 -6.48 17.84 -0.71
C TYR A 359 -7.88 18.20 -1.17
N ASP A 360 -8.93 17.67 -0.50
CA ASP A 360 -10.35 17.97 -0.77
C ASP A 360 -10.73 17.70 -2.24
N LEU A 361 -10.31 16.55 -2.76
CA LEU A 361 -10.57 16.09 -4.12
C LEU A 361 -11.65 15.01 -4.12
N GLU A 362 -12.60 15.10 -5.05
CA GLU A 362 -13.52 14.00 -5.34
C GLU A 362 -13.03 13.22 -6.57
N LEU A 363 -12.69 11.94 -6.39
CA LEU A 363 -12.03 11.13 -7.41
C LEU A 363 -12.85 9.91 -7.82
N ILE A 364 -12.82 9.59 -9.11
CA ILE A 364 -13.30 8.33 -9.67
C ILE A 364 -12.09 7.48 -10.03
N THR A 365 -12.03 6.26 -9.51
CA THR A 365 -10.96 5.32 -9.80
C THR A 365 -11.44 4.24 -10.77
N SER A 366 -10.67 3.99 -11.83
CA SER A 366 -10.91 2.88 -12.75
C SER A 366 -10.57 1.54 -12.11
N ALA A 367 -10.96 0.44 -12.75
CA ALA A 367 -10.55 -0.89 -12.32
C ALA A 367 -9.01 -1.01 -12.22
N PRO A 368 -8.48 -1.56 -11.12
CA PRO A 368 -7.05 -1.82 -11.02
C PRO A 368 -6.62 -2.90 -11.99
N THR A 369 -5.46 -2.71 -12.59
CA THR A 369 -4.83 -3.61 -13.54
C THR A 369 -3.37 -3.87 -13.12
N VAL A 370 -2.80 -4.94 -13.66
CA VAL A 370 -1.36 -5.23 -13.51
C VAL A 370 -0.63 -4.91 -14.81
N ILE A 371 0.70 -4.88 -14.79
CA ILE A 371 1.49 -4.79 -16.02
C ILE A 371 1.47 -6.14 -16.73
N TYR A 372 1.16 -6.13 -18.01
CA TYR A 372 1.30 -7.28 -18.90
C TYR A 372 2.45 -7.04 -19.87
N GLU A 373 3.23 -8.06 -20.17
CA GLU A 373 4.16 -8.03 -21.30
C GLU A 373 3.49 -8.56 -22.54
N VAL A 374 3.58 -7.81 -23.63
CA VAL A 374 3.06 -8.19 -24.95
C VAL A 374 4.24 -8.41 -25.90
N LEU A 375 4.45 -9.64 -26.30
CA LEU A 375 5.39 -9.96 -27.38
C LEU A 375 4.69 -9.74 -28.71
N LEU A 376 5.20 -8.82 -29.50
CA LEU A 376 4.65 -8.52 -30.81
C LEU A 376 5.19 -9.46 -31.89
N THR A 377 4.53 -9.52 -33.04
CA THR A 377 4.93 -10.35 -34.19
C THR A 377 6.26 -9.94 -34.83
N ASP A 378 6.71 -8.70 -34.56
CA ASP A 378 8.03 -8.21 -34.97
C ASP A 378 9.16 -8.56 -33.97
N GLY A 379 8.84 -9.25 -32.88
CA GLY A 379 9.78 -9.67 -31.83
C GLY A 379 10.01 -8.61 -30.75
N SER A 380 9.40 -7.42 -30.83
CA SER A 380 9.48 -6.41 -29.78
C SER A 380 8.58 -6.76 -28.60
N VAL A 381 9.00 -6.35 -27.39
CA VAL A 381 8.23 -6.52 -26.14
C VAL A 381 7.72 -5.16 -25.69
N VAL A 382 6.42 -5.05 -25.44
CA VAL A 382 5.76 -3.85 -24.97
C VAL A 382 5.08 -4.13 -23.64
N ASN A 383 5.30 -3.26 -22.65
CA ASN A 383 4.58 -3.31 -21.37
C ASN A 383 3.25 -2.59 -21.50
N VAL A 384 2.18 -3.27 -21.10
CA VAL A 384 0.81 -2.76 -21.15
C VAL A 384 0.24 -2.74 -19.71
N ASP A 385 0.05 -1.55 -19.18
CA ASP A 385 -0.54 -1.27 -17.88
C ASP A 385 -2.04 -0.92 -17.96
N ASN A 386 -2.52 -0.58 -19.17
CA ASN A 386 -3.89 -0.20 -19.44
C ASN A 386 -4.49 -1.08 -20.56
N PRO A 387 -5.63 -1.76 -20.34
CA PRO A 387 -6.27 -2.58 -21.37
C PRO A 387 -6.58 -1.83 -22.68
N THR A 388 -6.75 -0.51 -22.63
CA THR A 388 -7.01 0.30 -23.84
C THR A 388 -5.79 0.47 -24.72
N LYS A 389 -4.58 0.36 -24.13
CA LYS A 389 -3.29 0.41 -24.85
C LYS A 389 -2.90 -0.95 -25.46
N LEU A 390 -3.72 -2.00 -25.29
CA LEU A 390 -3.42 -3.32 -25.85
C LEU A 390 -3.36 -3.24 -27.37
N PRO A 391 -2.26 -3.69 -28.02
CA PRO A 391 -2.14 -3.72 -29.47
C PRO A 391 -3.24 -4.55 -30.13
N PRO A 392 -3.55 -4.32 -31.40
CA PRO A 392 -4.46 -5.16 -32.17
C PRO A 392 -4.02 -6.62 -32.16
N GLN A 393 -4.99 -7.54 -32.08
CA GLN A 393 -4.74 -8.96 -31.87
C GLN A 393 -3.86 -9.62 -32.97
N ASP A 394 -3.90 -9.10 -34.20
CA ASP A 394 -3.08 -9.53 -35.33
C ASP A 394 -1.58 -9.21 -35.18
N ARG A 395 -1.24 -8.24 -34.32
CA ARG A 395 0.14 -7.87 -34.00
C ARG A 395 0.68 -8.55 -32.76
N ILE A 396 -0.16 -9.25 -32.00
CA ILE A 396 0.24 -9.93 -30.77
C ILE A 396 0.67 -11.35 -31.09
N SER A 397 1.92 -11.69 -30.76
CA SER A 397 2.42 -13.05 -30.79
C SER A 397 2.09 -13.80 -29.50
N GLU A 398 2.33 -13.16 -28.36
CA GLU A 398 2.15 -13.76 -27.03
C GLU A 398 1.80 -12.69 -25.99
N LEU A 399 0.89 -13.02 -25.09
CA LEU A 399 0.58 -12.23 -23.90
C LEU A 399 1.16 -12.91 -22.67
N ARG A 400 1.86 -12.13 -21.83
CA ARG A 400 2.48 -12.62 -20.60
C ARG A 400 1.91 -11.87 -19.40
N GLU A 401 1.55 -12.62 -18.37
CA GLU A 401 1.09 -12.08 -17.10
C GLU A 401 2.17 -12.13 -16.01
N PRO A 402 2.18 -11.19 -15.06
CA PRO A 402 3.13 -11.21 -13.95
C PRO A 402 2.76 -12.32 -12.97
N ILE A 403 3.76 -13.12 -12.64
CA ILE A 403 3.66 -14.19 -11.63
C ILE A 403 4.38 -13.74 -10.37
N ILE A 404 3.77 -14.01 -9.23
CA ILE A 404 4.35 -13.79 -7.91
C ILE A 404 4.67 -15.11 -7.24
N THR A 405 5.71 -15.10 -6.41
CA THR A 405 5.96 -16.15 -5.43
C THR A 405 5.24 -15.74 -4.14
N ALA A 406 4.22 -16.47 -3.78
CA ALA A 406 3.39 -16.24 -2.60
C ALA A 406 3.81 -17.19 -1.47
N ASN A 407 4.06 -16.64 -0.29
CA ASN A 407 4.35 -17.38 0.93
C ASN A 407 3.17 -17.24 1.89
N ILE A 408 2.56 -18.36 2.25
CA ILE A 408 1.38 -18.41 3.12
C ILE A 408 1.71 -19.25 4.34
N LEU A 409 1.56 -18.68 5.53
CA LEU A 409 1.61 -19.44 6.79
C LEU A 409 0.19 -19.65 7.29
N VAL A 410 -0.16 -20.88 7.61
CA VAL A 410 -1.52 -21.25 8.00
C VAL A 410 -1.52 -22.45 8.96
N PRO A 411 -2.41 -22.49 9.99
CA PRO A 411 -2.58 -23.67 10.82
C PRO A 411 -3.05 -24.89 10.02
N PRO A 412 -2.66 -26.13 10.41
CA PRO A 412 -2.98 -27.36 9.69
C PRO A 412 -4.48 -27.54 9.38
N ASP A 413 -5.35 -27.11 10.28
CA ASP A 413 -6.82 -27.26 10.14
C ASP A 413 -7.40 -26.48 8.95
N HIS A 414 -6.73 -25.45 8.48
CA HIS A 414 -7.19 -24.57 7.40
C HIS A 414 -6.46 -24.79 6.07
N VAL A 415 -5.45 -25.67 6.04
CA VAL A 415 -4.63 -25.93 4.84
C VAL A 415 -5.50 -26.32 3.64
N GLY A 416 -6.46 -27.22 3.81
CA GLY A 416 -7.33 -27.69 2.71
C GLY A 416 -8.11 -26.56 2.04
N ALA A 417 -8.66 -25.61 2.83
CA ALA A 417 -9.39 -24.46 2.30
C ALA A 417 -8.46 -23.49 1.53
N VAL A 418 -7.24 -23.30 2.02
CA VAL A 418 -6.22 -22.45 1.37
C VAL A 418 -5.74 -23.08 0.06
N LEU A 419 -5.47 -24.40 0.05
CA LEU A 419 -5.10 -25.13 -1.17
C LEU A 419 -6.17 -24.98 -2.27
N THR A 420 -7.46 -25.13 -1.88
CA THR A 420 -8.59 -24.93 -2.80
C THR A 420 -8.60 -23.50 -3.36
N LEU A 421 -8.45 -22.49 -2.50
CA LEU A 421 -8.41 -21.09 -2.90
C LEU A 421 -7.27 -20.82 -3.89
N CYS A 422 -6.06 -21.29 -3.60
CA CYS A 422 -4.90 -21.11 -4.49
C CYS A 422 -5.12 -21.80 -5.84
N SER A 423 -5.73 -22.98 -5.85
CA SER A 423 -6.09 -23.72 -7.08
C SER A 423 -7.11 -22.96 -7.91
N ASP A 424 -8.18 -22.42 -7.30
CA ASP A 424 -9.20 -21.59 -7.95
C ASP A 424 -8.60 -20.33 -8.60
N LYS A 425 -7.51 -19.83 -8.03
CA LYS A 425 -6.75 -18.67 -8.51
C LYS A 425 -5.58 -19.04 -9.43
N ARG A 426 -5.62 -20.21 -10.04
CA ARG A 426 -4.62 -20.72 -11.00
C ARG A 426 -3.22 -20.85 -10.40
N GLY A 427 -3.13 -21.03 -9.07
CA GLY A 427 -1.88 -21.15 -8.35
C GLY A 427 -1.19 -22.50 -8.59
N VAL A 428 0.12 -22.46 -8.72
CA VAL A 428 1.00 -23.65 -8.83
C VAL A 428 1.75 -23.81 -7.52
N GLN A 429 1.48 -24.90 -6.80
CA GLN A 429 2.18 -25.22 -5.56
C GLN A 429 3.64 -25.56 -5.84
N LYS A 430 4.57 -24.86 -5.19
CA LYS A 430 6.03 -25.12 -5.26
C LYS A 430 6.52 -25.90 -4.06
N LYS A 431 6.10 -25.51 -2.88
CA LYS A 431 6.60 -26.09 -1.64
C LYS A 431 5.52 -26.13 -0.57
N MET A 432 5.57 -27.14 0.27
CA MET A 432 4.73 -27.26 1.46
C MET A 432 5.59 -27.83 2.57
N LEU A 433 5.70 -27.11 3.68
CA LEU A 433 6.51 -27.51 4.83
C LEU A 433 5.64 -27.42 6.08
N PHE A 434 5.75 -28.43 6.91
CA PHE A 434 5.19 -28.42 8.26
C PHE A 434 6.25 -27.87 9.21
N LEU A 435 5.96 -26.75 9.85
CA LEU A 435 6.85 -26.01 10.75
C LEU A 435 6.15 -25.92 12.10
N GLY A 436 6.45 -26.86 12.98
CA GLY A 436 5.83 -26.92 14.30
C GLY A 436 4.29 -26.91 14.23
N SER A 437 3.68 -25.84 14.72
CA SER A 437 2.23 -25.65 14.75
C SER A 437 1.63 -25.03 13.48
N GLN A 438 2.46 -24.68 12.50
CA GLN A 438 2.04 -24.03 11.26
C GLN A 438 2.48 -24.82 10.02
N VAL A 439 1.83 -24.53 8.90
CA VAL A 439 2.20 -25.04 7.58
C VAL A 439 2.58 -23.86 6.71
N SER A 440 3.78 -23.90 6.16
CA SER A 440 4.26 -22.96 5.17
C SER A 440 3.94 -23.47 3.78
N LEU A 441 3.19 -22.70 3.02
CA LEU A 441 2.82 -22.98 1.63
C LEU A 441 3.49 -21.96 0.73
N GLN A 442 4.21 -22.42 -0.28
CA GLN A 442 4.76 -21.56 -1.31
C GLN A 442 4.08 -21.86 -2.65
N TYR A 443 3.52 -20.81 -3.25
CA TYR A 443 2.79 -20.87 -4.52
C TYR A 443 3.35 -19.87 -5.52
N GLU A 444 3.33 -20.22 -6.79
CA GLU A 444 3.31 -19.24 -7.86
C GLU A 444 1.87 -18.92 -8.21
N LEU A 445 1.52 -17.63 -8.17
CA LEU A 445 0.18 -17.12 -8.44
C LEU A 445 0.25 -15.99 -9.48
N PRO A 446 -0.68 -15.92 -10.43
CA PRO A 446 -0.83 -14.74 -11.26
C PRO A 446 -1.24 -13.52 -10.42
N LEU A 447 -0.48 -12.43 -10.50
CA LEU A 447 -0.74 -11.23 -9.71
C LEU A 447 -2.14 -10.66 -9.97
N ALA A 448 -2.64 -10.75 -11.21
CA ALA A 448 -3.98 -10.30 -11.57
C ALA A 448 -5.11 -11.02 -10.81
N GLU A 449 -4.89 -12.28 -10.41
CA GLU A 449 -5.86 -13.04 -9.62
C GLU A 449 -5.78 -12.74 -8.11
N VAL A 450 -4.65 -12.17 -7.68
CA VAL A 450 -4.40 -11.82 -6.27
C VAL A 450 -4.91 -10.42 -5.94
N VAL A 451 -4.67 -9.46 -6.84
CA VAL A 451 -4.95 -8.04 -6.64
C VAL A 451 -6.41 -7.75 -6.28
N LEU A 452 -7.39 -8.52 -6.75
CA LEU A 452 -8.80 -8.15 -6.60
C LEU A 452 -9.42 -8.60 -5.26
N ASP A 453 -9.27 -9.87 -4.88
CA ASP A 453 -10.05 -10.44 -3.77
C ASP A 453 -9.36 -11.57 -2.99
N PHE A 454 -8.14 -11.92 -3.38
CA PHE A 454 -7.44 -13.08 -2.80
C PHE A 454 -7.23 -12.93 -1.29
N PHE A 455 -6.82 -11.75 -0.84
CA PHE A 455 -6.53 -11.50 0.58
C PHE A 455 -7.78 -11.66 1.46
N ASP A 456 -8.90 -11.07 1.04
CA ASP A 456 -10.17 -11.19 1.77
C ASP A 456 -10.67 -12.64 1.81
N ARG A 457 -10.53 -13.35 0.68
CA ARG A 457 -10.88 -14.77 0.60
C ARG A 457 -9.96 -15.65 1.42
N LEU A 458 -8.67 -15.34 1.47
CA LEU A 458 -7.69 -16.05 2.29
C LEU A 458 -8.03 -15.90 3.78
N LYS A 459 -8.28 -14.67 4.22
CA LYS A 459 -8.74 -14.40 5.59
C LYS A 459 -10.02 -15.15 5.92
N SER A 460 -11.01 -15.13 5.03
CA SER A 460 -12.28 -15.84 5.23
C SER A 460 -12.09 -17.35 5.27
N ALA A 461 -11.31 -17.93 4.37
CA ALA A 461 -11.04 -19.37 4.28
C ALA A 461 -10.27 -19.90 5.50
N SER A 462 -9.41 -19.09 6.08
CA SER A 462 -8.59 -19.43 7.25
C SER A 462 -9.16 -18.91 8.58
N ARG A 463 -10.33 -18.28 8.58
CA ARG A 463 -10.91 -17.58 9.75
C ARG A 463 -9.99 -16.53 10.36
N GLY A 464 -9.18 -15.89 9.54
CA GLY A 464 -8.21 -14.87 9.94
C GLY A 464 -6.84 -15.39 10.36
N TYR A 465 -6.63 -16.72 10.38
CA TYR A 465 -5.38 -17.31 10.86
C TYR A 465 -4.27 -17.44 9.81
N ALA A 466 -4.56 -17.26 8.51
CA ALA A 466 -3.53 -17.31 7.50
C ALA A 466 -2.88 -15.94 7.31
N SER A 467 -1.56 -15.91 7.34
CA SER A 467 -0.77 -14.76 6.91
C SER A 467 -0.24 -14.96 5.50
N PHE A 468 -0.04 -13.87 4.78
CA PHE A 468 0.30 -13.85 3.37
C PHE A 468 1.36 -12.78 3.10
N ASP A 469 2.39 -13.18 2.40
CA ASP A 469 3.43 -12.32 1.85
C ASP A 469 3.75 -12.75 0.43
N TYR A 470 4.20 -11.83 -0.44
CA TYR A 470 4.53 -12.16 -1.81
C TYR A 470 5.61 -11.26 -2.39
N GLU A 471 6.31 -11.82 -3.37
CA GLU A 471 7.29 -11.10 -4.18
C GLU A 471 7.06 -11.38 -5.66
N PHE A 472 7.43 -10.42 -6.51
CA PHE A 472 7.39 -10.62 -7.95
C PHE A 472 8.45 -11.65 -8.37
N SER A 473 8.05 -12.62 -9.20
CA SER A 473 8.92 -13.64 -9.71
C SER A 473 9.31 -13.40 -11.17
N HIS A 474 8.39 -13.56 -12.09
CA HIS A 474 8.64 -13.45 -13.53
C HIS A 474 7.36 -13.18 -14.32
N PHE A 475 7.50 -12.98 -15.62
CA PHE A 475 6.37 -12.96 -16.55
C PHE A 475 6.20 -14.33 -17.21
N GLN A 476 4.95 -14.79 -17.31
CA GLN A 476 4.60 -16.08 -17.91
C GLN A 476 3.53 -15.91 -19.00
N ALA A 477 3.73 -16.62 -20.12
CA ALA A 477 2.73 -16.68 -21.19
C ALA A 477 1.42 -17.30 -20.71
N ALA A 478 0.30 -16.66 -21.05
CA ALA A 478 -1.03 -17.14 -20.71
C ALA A 478 -2.06 -16.77 -21.80
N PRO A 479 -3.14 -17.55 -21.96
CA PRO A 479 -4.19 -17.27 -22.91
C PRO A 479 -5.11 -16.15 -22.39
N LEU A 480 -4.62 -14.92 -22.43
CA LEU A 480 -5.31 -13.73 -21.96
C LEU A 480 -6.15 -13.10 -23.07
N VAL A 481 -7.27 -12.48 -22.68
CA VAL A 481 -8.15 -11.76 -23.59
C VAL A 481 -8.58 -10.43 -22.97
N LYS A 482 -8.79 -9.43 -23.82
CA LYS A 482 -9.40 -8.15 -23.42
C LYS A 482 -10.90 -8.34 -23.33
N LEU A 483 -11.46 -7.99 -22.18
CA LEU A 483 -12.89 -7.96 -21.90
C LEU A 483 -13.36 -6.51 -21.87
N ASP A 484 -14.18 -6.12 -22.82
CA ASP A 484 -14.76 -4.79 -22.92
C ASP A 484 -16.20 -4.78 -22.36
N VAL A 485 -16.54 -3.73 -21.63
CA VAL A 485 -17.91 -3.47 -21.18
C VAL A 485 -18.53 -2.42 -22.11
N LEU A 486 -19.71 -2.78 -22.66
CA LEU A 486 -20.45 -1.88 -23.55
C LEU A 486 -21.77 -1.48 -22.89
N ILE A 487 -22.07 -0.20 -22.92
CA ILE A 487 -23.34 0.36 -22.47
C ILE A 487 -24.09 0.93 -23.68
N ASN A 488 -25.24 0.36 -23.99
CA ASN A 488 -26.01 0.65 -25.22
C ASN A 488 -25.24 0.41 -26.53
N GLY A 489 -24.15 -0.34 -26.52
CA GLY A 489 -23.28 -0.61 -27.66
C GLY A 489 -22.01 0.20 -27.67
N ASP A 490 -21.90 1.23 -26.84
CA ASP A 490 -20.70 2.07 -26.73
C ASP A 490 -19.75 1.48 -25.68
N PRO A 491 -18.45 1.31 -25.99
CA PRO A 491 -17.48 0.79 -25.04
C PRO A 491 -17.17 1.83 -23.96
N VAL A 492 -17.07 1.34 -22.71
CA VAL A 492 -16.63 2.15 -21.55
C VAL A 492 -15.22 1.74 -21.21
N ASP A 493 -14.25 2.53 -21.62
CA ASP A 493 -12.82 2.24 -21.51
C ASP A 493 -12.34 2.01 -20.07
N ALA A 494 -12.87 2.78 -19.13
CA ALA A 494 -12.55 2.66 -17.71
C ALA A 494 -12.99 1.34 -17.06
N LEU A 495 -13.83 0.53 -17.73
CA LEU A 495 -14.33 -0.75 -17.28
C LEU A 495 -13.72 -1.94 -18.05
N SER A 496 -12.80 -1.68 -18.98
CA SER A 496 -12.11 -2.74 -19.73
C SER A 496 -11.11 -3.48 -18.86
N LEU A 497 -11.03 -4.80 -19.00
CA LEU A 497 -10.14 -5.69 -18.24
C LEU A 497 -9.35 -6.61 -19.16
N ILE A 498 -8.18 -7.07 -18.71
CA ILE A 498 -7.48 -8.23 -19.29
C ILE A 498 -7.69 -9.41 -18.33
N VAL A 499 -8.25 -10.49 -18.86
CA VAL A 499 -8.63 -11.67 -18.08
C VAL A 499 -8.17 -12.95 -18.75
N HIS A 500 -7.99 -14.02 -17.99
CA HIS A 500 -7.74 -15.34 -18.55
C HIS A 500 -8.97 -15.82 -19.35
N ARG A 501 -8.72 -16.43 -20.53
CA ARG A 501 -9.79 -16.84 -21.47
C ARG A 501 -10.85 -17.74 -20.80
N ASP A 502 -10.42 -18.71 -20.00
CA ASP A 502 -11.32 -19.67 -19.37
C ASP A 502 -12.26 -19.02 -18.36
N ASN A 503 -11.82 -17.92 -17.71
CA ASN A 503 -12.60 -17.18 -16.72
C ASN A 503 -13.40 -16.02 -17.33
N SER A 504 -13.19 -15.73 -18.62
CA SER A 504 -13.74 -14.53 -19.27
C SER A 504 -15.27 -14.47 -19.25
N TYR A 505 -15.93 -15.61 -19.46
CA TYR A 505 -17.40 -15.68 -19.44
C TYR A 505 -17.96 -15.39 -18.03
N ASN A 506 -17.42 -16.04 -17.00
CA ASN A 506 -17.87 -15.88 -15.62
C ASN A 506 -17.64 -14.43 -15.17
N ARG A 507 -16.45 -13.91 -15.40
CA ARG A 507 -16.10 -12.51 -15.09
C ARG A 507 -16.98 -11.50 -15.83
N GLY A 508 -17.19 -11.72 -17.13
CA GLY A 508 -18.05 -10.86 -17.94
C GLY A 508 -19.50 -10.87 -17.46
N ARG A 509 -20.02 -12.02 -17.07
CA ARG A 509 -21.37 -12.14 -16.54
C ARG A 509 -21.54 -11.48 -15.19
N GLU A 510 -20.64 -11.75 -14.24
CA GLU A 510 -20.65 -11.14 -12.91
C GLU A 510 -20.59 -9.61 -13.00
N LEU A 511 -19.71 -9.08 -13.86
CA LEU A 511 -19.59 -7.65 -14.07
C LEU A 511 -20.87 -7.04 -14.65
N VAL A 512 -21.45 -7.67 -15.67
CA VAL A 512 -22.70 -7.21 -16.30
C VAL A 512 -23.88 -7.28 -15.33
N ASP A 513 -23.99 -8.33 -14.52
CA ASP A 513 -25.06 -8.48 -13.51
C ASP A 513 -24.91 -7.39 -12.43
N LYS A 514 -23.68 -7.13 -11.96
CA LYS A 514 -23.40 -6.08 -10.98
C LYS A 514 -23.68 -4.67 -11.51
N MET A 515 -23.26 -4.40 -12.75
CA MET A 515 -23.57 -3.13 -13.42
C MET A 515 -25.09 -2.93 -13.58
N GLN A 516 -25.85 -4.00 -13.84
CA GLN A 516 -27.31 -3.93 -13.90
C GLN A 516 -27.93 -3.52 -12.57
N GLU A 517 -27.37 -3.96 -11.44
CA GLU A 517 -27.82 -3.59 -10.10
C GLU A 517 -27.52 -2.11 -9.77
N LEU A 518 -26.36 -1.62 -10.16
CA LEU A 518 -25.85 -0.31 -9.78
C LEU A 518 -26.34 0.83 -10.68
N ILE A 519 -26.52 0.56 -11.99
CA ILE A 519 -26.99 1.59 -12.91
C ILE A 519 -28.48 1.91 -12.63
N PRO A 520 -28.81 3.16 -12.29
CA PRO A 520 -30.18 3.54 -11.98
C PRO A 520 -31.07 3.43 -13.21
N ARG A 521 -32.35 3.10 -13.00
CA ARG A 521 -33.34 3.06 -14.08
C ARG A 521 -33.55 4.46 -14.65
N GLN A 522 -33.39 4.56 -15.95
CA GLN A 522 -33.60 5.81 -16.70
C GLN A 522 -34.89 5.75 -17.53
N MET A 523 -35.15 6.79 -18.34
CA MET A 523 -36.37 6.87 -19.14
C MET A 523 -36.39 5.91 -20.34
N PHE A 524 -35.27 5.22 -20.61
CA PHE A 524 -35.10 4.23 -21.68
C PHE A 524 -34.42 2.97 -21.15
N ASP A 525 -34.51 1.87 -21.91
CA ASP A 525 -33.86 0.62 -21.53
C ASP A 525 -32.36 0.72 -21.83
N ILE A 526 -31.52 0.37 -20.85
CA ILE A 526 -30.07 0.37 -20.98
C ILE A 526 -29.61 -1.07 -21.16
N ALA A 527 -28.86 -1.34 -22.23
CA ALA A 527 -28.21 -2.62 -22.45
C ALA A 527 -26.80 -2.57 -21.91
N VAL A 528 -26.48 -3.44 -20.96
CA VAL A 528 -25.11 -3.67 -20.46
C VAL A 528 -24.62 -4.97 -21.05
N GLN A 529 -23.42 -4.96 -21.65
CA GLN A 529 -22.88 -6.11 -22.37
C GLN A 529 -21.40 -6.25 -22.05
N ALA A 530 -20.92 -7.49 -21.94
CA ALA A 530 -19.51 -7.80 -21.93
C ALA A 530 -19.13 -8.46 -23.24
N ALA A 531 -18.02 -8.03 -23.84
CA ALA A 531 -17.57 -8.49 -25.14
C ALA A 531 -16.07 -8.79 -25.17
N ILE A 532 -15.68 -9.75 -26.03
CA ILE A 532 -14.28 -10.02 -26.38
C ILE A 532 -14.15 -9.72 -27.88
N GLY A 533 -13.47 -8.63 -28.21
CA GLY A 533 -13.47 -8.09 -29.56
C GLY A 533 -14.90 -7.77 -30.03
N SER A 534 -15.37 -8.39 -31.12
CA SER A 534 -16.74 -8.22 -31.64
C SER A 534 -17.77 -9.18 -31.02
N HIS A 535 -17.33 -10.14 -30.21
CA HIS A 535 -18.19 -11.19 -29.65
C HIS A 535 -18.77 -10.79 -28.29
N ILE A 536 -20.09 -10.64 -28.18
CA ILE A 536 -20.79 -10.42 -26.93
C ILE A 536 -20.90 -11.76 -26.19
N ILE A 537 -20.31 -11.85 -25.00
CA ILE A 537 -20.29 -13.07 -24.16
C ILE A 537 -21.34 -13.03 -23.05
N ALA A 538 -21.70 -11.84 -22.54
CA ALA A 538 -22.74 -11.68 -21.53
C ALA A 538 -23.56 -10.41 -21.79
N ARG A 539 -24.82 -10.43 -21.37
CA ARG A 539 -25.73 -9.29 -21.55
C ARG A 539 -26.77 -9.25 -20.43
N ALA A 540 -27.00 -8.04 -19.90
CA ALA A 540 -28.12 -7.72 -19.04
C ALA A 540 -28.81 -6.43 -19.53
N SER A 541 -29.99 -6.10 -19.00
CA SER A 541 -30.74 -4.92 -19.39
C SER A 541 -31.38 -4.26 -18.18
N VAL A 542 -31.05 -2.99 -17.94
CA VAL A 542 -31.73 -2.14 -16.96
C VAL A 542 -33.01 -1.63 -17.61
N LYS A 543 -34.16 -2.06 -17.07
CA LYS A 543 -35.47 -1.69 -17.63
C LYS A 543 -35.79 -0.22 -17.36
N ALA A 544 -36.31 0.48 -18.37
CA ALA A 544 -36.74 1.87 -18.24
C ALA A 544 -37.78 2.07 -17.14
N MET A 545 -37.76 3.26 -16.54
CA MET A 545 -38.89 3.71 -15.72
C MET A 545 -40.18 3.69 -16.52
N ARG A 546 -41.21 3.04 -16.02
CA ARG A 546 -42.52 2.97 -16.69
C ARG A 546 -43.48 3.98 -16.05
N LYS A 547 -43.86 5.01 -16.83
CA LYS A 547 -45.02 5.79 -16.48
C LYS A 547 -46.29 4.98 -16.86
N ASN A 548 -47.19 4.78 -15.93
CA ASN A 548 -48.42 4.07 -16.22
C ASN A 548 -49.33 4.95 -17.06
N VAL A 549 -49.12 4.91 -18.39
CA VAL A 549 -49.91 5.74 -19.36
C VAL A 549 -51.36 5.23 -19.50
N LEU A 550 -51.64 4.02 -18.97
CA LEU A 550 -52.98 3.42 -19.02
C LEU A 550 -53.82 3.75 -17.79
N ALA A 551 -53.25 4.32 -16.72
CA ALA A 551 -53.95 4.63 -15.46
C ALA A 551 -55.15 5.58 -15.66
N LYS A 552 -55.14 6.41 -16.70
CA LYS A 552 -56.23 7.34 -17.05
C LYS A 552 -57.17 6.80 -18.14
N CYS A 553 -57.00 5.54 -18.59
CA CYS A 553 -57.88 4.94 -19.60
C CYS A 553 -58.99 4.17 -18.90
N TYR A 554 -60.10 4.85 -18.60
CA TYR A 554 -61.35 4.26 -18.17
C TYR A 554 -62.04 3.64 -19.38
N GLY A 555 -62.42 2.34 -19.30
CA GLY A 555 -63.17 1.62 -20.33
C GLY A 555 -62.35 0.70 -21.23
N GLY A 556 -63.02 -0.22 -21.91
CA GLY A 556 -62.45 -1.33 -22.66
C GLY A 556 -61.84 -1.00 -24.04
N ASP A 557 -61.50 0.23 -24.35
CA ASP A 557 -60.95 0.59 -25.65
C ASP A 557 -59.51 0.07 -25.81
N ILE A 558 -59.40 -1.14 -26.36
CA ILE A 558 -58.16 -1.85 -26.65
C ILE A 558 -57.31 -1.11 -27.65
N THR A 559 -57.92 -0.44 -28.63
CA THR A 559 -57.26 0.29 -29.71
C THR A 559 -56.50 1.51 -29.16
N ARG A 560 -57.13 2.26 -28.26
CA ARG A 560 -56.54 3.43 -27.59
C ARG A 560 -55.40 3.03 -26.65
N LYS A 561 -55.56 1.93 -25.91
CA LYS A 561 -54.51 1.35 -25.04
C LYS A 561 -53.28 0.98 -25.87
N ARG A 562 -53.49 0.31 -27.01
CA ARG A 562 -52.42 -0.11 -27.92
C ARG A 562 -51.68 1.11 -28.53
N LYS A 563 -52.37 2.12 -29.01
CA LYS A 563 -51.78 3.37 -29.54
C LYS A 563 -50.98 4.12 -28.50
N LEU A 564 -51.42 4.16 -27.23
CA LEU A 564 -50.66 4.81 -26.14
C LEU A 564 -49.38 4.06 -25.81
N LEU A 565 -49.41 2.72 -25.80
CA LEU A 565 -48.25 1.88 -25.60
C LEU A 565 -47.24 1.98 -26.75
N GLU A 566 -47.73 2.05 -28.01
CA GLU A 566 -46.90 2.24 -29.20
C GLU A 566 -46.21 3.61 -29.18
N LYS A 567 -46.98 4.67 -28.82
CA LYS A 567 -46.42 6.02 -28.67
C LYS A 567 -45.38 6.14 -27.57
N GLN A 568 -45.61 5.43 -26.45
CA GLN A 568 -44.62 5.33 -25.37
C GLN A 568 -43.34 4.59 -25.81
N LYS A 569 -43.49 3.48 -26.57
CA LYS A 569 -42.36 2.72 -27.12
C LYS A 569 -41.54 3.55 -28.12
N ALA A 570 -42.23 4.30 -29.00
CA ALA A 570 -41.57 5.21 -29.95
C ALA A 570 -40.85 6.39 -29.26
N GLY A 571 -41.47 6.95 -28.21
CA GLY A 571 -40.84 7.99 -27.38
C GLY A 571 -39.56 7.51 -26.69
N LYS A 572 -39.58 6.32 -26.10
CA LYS A 572 -38.39 5.68 -25.49
C LYS A 572 -37.26 5.42 -26.50
N LYS A 573 -37.62 4.99 -27.73
CA LYS A 573 -36.63 4.76 -28.78
C LYS A 573 -35.96 6.08 -29.21
N ARG A 574 -36.69 7.19 -29.26
CA ARG A 574 -36.12 8.52 -29.55
C ARG A 574 -35.24 9.02 -28.41
N MET A 575 -35.66 8.86 -27.16
CA MET A 575 -34.85 9.23 -25.98
C MET A 575 -33.54 8.45 -25.90
N LYS A 576 -33.52 7.16 -26.25
CA LYS A 576 -32.31 6.34 -26.33
C LYS A 576 -31.31 6.87 -27.37
N GLN A 577 -31.77 7.54 -28.46
CA GLN A 577 -30.88 8.08 -29.49
C GLN A 577 -30.25 9.43 -29.10
N VAL A 578 -30.76 10.11 -28.08
CA VAL A 578 -30.35 11.46 -27.67
C VAL A 578 -29.79 11.49 -26.25
N GLY A 579 -30.17 10.53 -25.40
CA GLY A 579 -29.78 10.52 -23.99
C GLY A 579 -28.43 9.84 -23.77
N GLN A 580 -27.51 10.51 -23.08
CA GLN A 580 -26.35 9.88 -22.50
C GLN A 580 -26.76 9.06 -21.26
N VAL A 581 -26.10 7.92 -21.03
CA VAL A 581 -26.35 7.09 -19.85
C VAL A 581 -25.49 7.63 -18.72
N GLU A 582 -26.12 8.05 -17.62
CA GLU A 582 -25.40 8.36 -16.39
C GLU A 582 -24.95 7.06 -15.73
N ILE A 583 -23.65 6.92 -15.56
CA ILE A 583 -23.00 5.78 -14.88
C ILE A 583 -22.57 6.31 -13.51
N PRO A 584 -23.11 5.77 -12.40
CA PRO A 584 -22.72 6.22 -11.07
C PRO A 584 -21.28 5.76 -10.74
N GLN A 585 -20.62 6.48 -9.83
CA GLN A 585 -19.25 6.21 -9.42
C GLN A 585 -19.08 4.77 -8.89
N GLU A 586 -20.05 4.27 -8.14
CA GLU A 586 -20.06 2.92 -7.59
C GLU A 586 -20.00 1.84 -8.67
N ALA A 587 -20.45 2.15 -9.88
CA ALA A 587 -20.37 1.21 -11.01
C ALA A 587 -18.92 0.99 -11.49
N PHE A 588 -18.04 1.99 -11.39
CA PHE A 588 -16.62 1.82 -11.71
C PHE A 588 -15.90 0.99 -10.63
N LEU A 589 -16.30 1.13 -9.36
CA LEU A 589 -15.82 0.32 -8.25
C LEU A 589 -16.41 -1.10 -8.22
N ALA A 590 -17.49 -1.35 -8.98
CA ALA A 590 -18.14 -2.65 -9.05
C ALA A 590 -17.20 -3.77 -9.52
N VAL A 591 -16.20 -3.44 -10.32
CA VAL A 591 -15.16 -4.37 -10.77
C VAL A 591 -14.40 -4.97 -9.60
N LEU A 592 -14.17 -4.19 -8.54
CA LEU A 592 -13.52 -4.62 -7.30
C LEU A 592 -14.43 -5.52 -6.45
N GLN A 593 -15.76 -5.34 -6.55
CA GLN A 593 -16.76 -6.00 -5.71
C GLN A 593 -17.33 -7.29 -6.33
N VAL A 594 -16.98 -7.61 -7.57
CA VAL A 594 -17.49 -8.78 -8.32
C VAL A 594 -17.22 -10.10 -7.60
N SER A 595 -16.31 -10.13 -6.64
CA SER A 595 -15.95 -11.32 -5.86
C SER A 595 -16.74 -11.50 -4.56
N LYS A 596 -17.60 -10.56 -4.17
CA LYS A 596 -18.39 -10.65 -2.94
C LYS A 596 -19.77 -11.30 -3.20
N LYS A 597 -19.81 -12.55 -3.67
CA LYS A 597 -21.01 -13.37 -3.46
C LYS A 597 -21.02 -13.84 -2.01
N ASN A 598 -21.97 -13.34 -1.22
CA ASN A 598 -22.33 -13.94 0.06
C ASN A 598 -22.61 -15.43 -0.18
N PRO A 599 -21.95 -16.35 0.54
CA PRO A 599 -22.40 -17.73 0.60
C PRO A 599 -23.60 -17.77 1.54
N GLY A 600 -24.80 -17.63 1.01
CA GLY A 600 -26.01 -17.72 1.83
C GLY A 600 -27.23 -17.08 1.17
N ASN A 601 -27.77 -17.73 0.18
CA ASN A 601 -29.20 -17.90 -0.08
C ASN A 601 -29.37 -19.11 -1.00
#